data_34e736ded6b8465c9cbdb28eadd8a933
#
_entry.id   34e736ded6b8465c9cbdb28eadd8a933
#
_cell.length_a   1.000
_cell.length_b   1.000
_cell.length_c   1.000
_cell.angle_alpha   90.00
_cell.angle_beta   90.00
_cell.angle_gamma   90.00
#
_symmetry.space_group_name_H-M   'P 1'
#
loop_
_entity.id
_entity.type
_entity.pdbx_description
1 polymer ?
#
loop_
_entity_poly.entity_id
_entity_poly.type
_entity_poly.pdbx_seq_one_letter_code
_entity_poly.pdbx_strand_id
1 'polypeptide(L)'
;FYPSKNLGAYGEGGALVTNNKRLYERAILFRNHGSKKRYVHESIGHNYRLNSIQGAVLNVKLKHINKSIDQRIKLANVYHQKIEENSNTSLPKINKDSKHVYHLFVIRHKQRDKLKNYLLENGIETSLHYPIPIHKQPAYKSRIDNYQKMEYDQTAKEILSLPMYPELTEKKVAFVADKINEFNLSLN
;
A
#
# COMPACT_ATOMS: atom_id res chain seq x y z
N PHE A 1 2.09 -5.31 -9.60
CA PHE A 1 3.48 -5.66 -9.23
C PHE A 1 4.43 -4.46 -9.27
N TYR A 2 3.94 -3.25 -9.01
CA TYR A 2 4.79 -2.06 -8.87
C TYR A 2 5.95 -2.35 -7.90
N PRO A 3 7.18 -1.83 -8.11
CA PRO A 3 8.39 -2.22 -7.38
C PRO A 3 8.29 -2.17 -5.85
N SER A 4 7.54 -1.21 -5.29
CA SER A 4 7.38 -1.07 -3.83
C SER A 4 6.39 -2.07 -3.20
N LYS A 5 5.67 -2.89 -3.99
CA LYS A 5 4.69 -3.85 -3.46
C LYS A 5 5.38 -5.05 -2.79
N ASN A 6 4.66 -5.75 -1.90
CA ASN A 6 5.20 -6.95 -1.23
C ASN A 6 5.74 -7.97 -2.22
N LEU A 7 5.05 -8.17 -3.34
CA LEU A 7 5.55 -8.87 -4.51
C LEU A 7 5.76 -7.84 -5.63
N GLY A 8 6.87 -7.13 -5.61
CA GLY A 8 7.20 -6.10 -6.58
C GLY A 8 8.16 -6.60 -7.66
N ALA A 9 7.87 -6.27 -8.92
CA ALA A 9 8.81 -6.39 -10.03
C ALA A 9 9.92 -5.32 -9.96
N TYR A 10 10.80 -5.25 -10.94
CA TYR A 10 11.77 -4.16 -11.13
C TYR A 10 11.29 -3.13 -12.17
N GLY A 11 10.00 -3.10 -12.40
CA GLY A 11 9.30 -2.20 -13.30
C GLY A 11 7.79 -2.42 -13.15
N GLU A 12 7.01 -1.90 -14.10
CA GLU A 12 5.57 -2.07 -14.08
C GLU A 12 5.16 -3.50 -14.40
N GLY A 13 4.08 -3.95 -13.78
CA GLY A 13 3.50 -5.26 -14.01
C GLY A 13 2.19 -5.46 -13.27
N GLY A 14 1.38 -6.38 -13.75
CA GLY A 14 0.11 -6.76 -13.14
C GLY A 14 -0.31 -8.14 -13.60
N ALA A 15 -1.31 -8.71 -12.92
CA ALA A 15 -1.92 -9.97 -13.29
C ALA A 15 -3.43 -9.92 -13.12
N LEU A 16 -4.13 -10.59 -14.01
CA LEU A 16 -5.54 -10.91 -13.88
C LEU A 16 -5.67 -12.41 -13.74
N VAL A 17 -6.36 -12.88 -12.72
CA VAL A 17 -6.65 -14.30 -12.48
C VAL A 17 -8.16 -14.51 -12.50
N THR A 18 -8.62 -15.61 -13.13
CA THR A 18 -10.04 -15.90 -13.24
C THR A 18 -10.28 -17.37 -13.53
N ASN A 19 -11.39 -17.91 -13.01
CA ASN A 19 -11.94 -19.23 -13.37
C ASN A 19 -12.94 -19.15 -14.54
N ASN A 20 -13.27 -17.95 -15.02
CA ASN A 20 -14.19 -17.75 -16.13
C ASN A 20 -13.42 -17.78 -17.45
N LYS A 21 -13.62 -18.84 -18.23
CA LYS A 21 -12.96 -19.05 -19.54
C LYS A 21 -13.20 -17.89 -20.52
N ARG A 22 -14.43 -17.37 -20.62
CA ARG A 22 -14.76 -16.25 -21.50
C ARG A 22 -14.00 -14.97 -21.13
N LEU A 23 -13.90 -14.68 -19.81
CA LEU A 23 -13.14 -13.55 -19.32
C LEU A 23 -11.64 -13.71 -19.62
N TYR A 24 -11.09 -14.89 -19.41
CA TYR A 24 -9.71 -15.21 -19.75
C TYR A 24 -9.40 -14.96 -21.23
N GLU A 25 -10.23 -15.51 -22.14
CA GLU A 25 -10.03 -15.35 -23.59
C GLU A 25 -10.09 -13.87 -24.01
N ARG A 26 -11.05 -13.10 -23.47
CA ARG A 26 -11.14 -11.66 -23.71
C ARG A 26 -9.94 -10.90 -23.17
N ALA A 27 -9.45 -11.24 -21.99
CA ALA A 27 -8.27 -10.60 -21.40
C ALA A 27 -7.01 -10.86 -22.23
N ILE A 28 -6.83 -12.07 -22.77
CA ILE A 28 -5.71 -12.41 -23.68
C ILE A 28 -5.76 -11.56 -24.95
N LEU A 29 -6.93 -11.44 -25.58
CA LEU A 29 -7.11 -10.58 -26.77
C LEU A 29 -6.81 -9.12 -26.44
N PHE A 30 -7.42 -8.60 -25.40
CA PHE A 30 -7.28 -7.20 -24.97
C PHE A 30 -5.82 -6.84 -24.66
N ARG A 31 -5.11 -7.73 -23.98
CA ARG A 31 -3.68 -7.60 -23.63
C ARG A 31 -2.77 -7.55 -24.86
N ASN A 32 -3.17 -8.18 -25.97
CA ASN A 32 -2.35 -8.38 -27.16
C ASN A 32 -2.97 -7.74 -28.40
N HIS A 33 -3.29 -6.45 -28.34
CA HIS A 33 -3.83 -5.64 -29.45
C HIS A 33 -5.13 -6.20 -30.06
N GLY A 34 -5.93 -6.97 -29.32
CA GLY A 34 -7.12 -7.63 -29.87
C GLY A 34 -6.82 -8.74 -30.88
N SER A 35 -5.59 -9.23 -30.92
CA SER A 35 -5.11 -10.18 -31.93
C SER A 35 -5.19 -11.61 -31.44
N LYS A 36 -5.93 -12.45 -32.13
CA LYS A 36 -5.99 -13.91 -31.93
C LYS A 36 -5.00 -14.65 -32.81
N LYS A 37 -4.77 -14.14 -34.01
CA LYS A 37 -3.78 -14.63 -34.95
C LYS A 37 -2.90 -13.48 -35.41
N ARG A 38 -1.63 -13.74 -35.68
CA ARG A 38 -0.67 -12.73 -36.12
C ARG A 38 -1.23 -11.91 -37.28
N TYR A 39 -1.20 -10.58 -37.13
CA TYR A 39 -1.72 -9.56 -38.05
C TYR A 39 -3.25 -9.53 -38.22
N VAL A 40 -4.03 -10.32 -37.48
CA VAL A 40 -5.49 -10.29 -37.52
C VAL A 40 -6.01 -9.83 -36.16
N HIS A 41 -6.65 -8.65 -36.14
CA HIS A 41 -7.17 -8.00 -34.95
C HIS A 41 -8.69 -8.11 -34.95
N GLU A 42 -9.25 -8.91 -34.02
CA GLU A 42 -10.69 -9.15 -33.90
C GLU A 42 -11.41 -8.08 -33.06
N SER A 43 -10.64 -7.33 -32.28
CA SER A 43 -11.16 -6.25 -31.41
C SER A 43 -10.09 -5.19 -31.15
N ILE A 44 -10.51 -4.05 -30.62
CA ILE A 44 -9.58 -3.06 -30.08
C ILE A 44 -8.92 -3.65 -28.82
N GLY A 45 -7.61 -3.51 -28.72
CA GLY A 45 -6.83 -3.96 -27.57
C GLY A 45 -5.57 -3.12 -27.40
N HIS A 46 -4.75 -3.50 -26.43
CA HIS A 46 -3.56 -2.76 -26.02
C HIS A 46 -2.32 -3.66 -25.96
N ASN A 47 -1.17 -3.07 -25.83
CA ASN A 47 0.05 -3.79 -25.49
C ASN A 47 0.22 -3.85 -23.96
N TYR A 48 -0.48 -4.78 -23.33
CA TYR A 48 -0.39 -5.02 -21.88
C TYR A 48 0.36 -6.33 -21.57
N ARG A 49 1.34 -6.65 -22.39
CA ARG A 49 2.22 -7.83 -22.16
C ARG A 49 3.22 -7.52 -21.07
N LEU A 50 3.32 -8.41 -20.08
CA LEU A 50 4.39 -8.35 -19.08
C LEU A 50 5.73 -8.65 -19.76
N ASN A 51 6.73 -7.81 -19.50
CA ASN A 51 8.09 -8.06 -19.93
C ASN A 51 8.66 -9.32 -19.24
N SER A 52 9.32 -10.20 -19.99
CA SER A 52 9.85 -11.47 -19.48
C SER A 52 10.87 -11.30 -18.34
N ILE A 53 11.65 -10.20 -18.35
CA ILE A 53 12.57 -9.86 -17.26
C ILE A 53 11.80 -9.65 -15.96
N GLN A 54 10.68 -8.93 -16.01
CA GLN A 54 9.83 -8.74 -14.83
C GLN A 54 9.23 -10.07 -14.34
N GLY A 55 8.84 -10.95 -15.27
CA GLY A 55 8.38 -12.30 -14.94
C GLY A 55 9.46 -13.12 -14.24
N ALA A 56 10.71 -13.05 -14.68
CA ALA A 56 11.85 -13.73 -14.05
C ALA A 56 12.11 -13.20 -12.62
N VAL A 57 12.10 -11.88 -12.44
CA VAL A 57 12.22 -11.24 -11.10
C VAL A 57 11.11 -11.70 -10.17
N LEU A 58 9.84 -11.67 -10.64
CA LEU A 58 8.69 -12.10 -9.83
C LEU A 58 8.79 -13.59 -9.45
N ASN A 59 9.25 -14.47 -10.35
CA ASN A 59 9.45 -15.89 -10.05
C ASN A 59 10.48 -16.13 -8.94
N VAL A 60 11.54 -15.33 -8.88
CA VAL A 60 12.51 -15.40 -7.79
C VAL A 60 11.90 -14.89 -6.49
N LYS A 61 11.29 -13.71 -6.51
CA LYS A 61 10.72 -13.06 -5.31
C LYS A 61 9.54 -13.84 -4.73
N LEU A 62 8.74 -14.50 -5.56
CA LEU A 62 7.60 -15.32 -5.13
C LEU A 62 8.03 -16.46 -4.21
N LYS A 63 9.21 -17.06 -4.42
CA LYS A 63 9.76 -18.12 -3.55
C LYS A 63 10.04 -17.64 -2.13
N HIS A 64 10.22 -16.34 -1.94
CA HIS A 64 10.57 -15.72 -0.65
C HIS A 64 9.42 -14.88 -0.04
N ILE A 65 8.27 -14.77 -0.73
CA ILE A 65 7.19 -13.86 -0.33
C ILE A 65 6.65 -14.14 1.08
N ASN A 66 6.47 -15.42 1.44
CA ASN A 66 5.96 -15.80 2.75
C ASN A 66 6.91 -15.36 3.87
N LYS A 67 8.22 -15.60 3.73
CA LYS A 67 9.23 -15.15 4.69
C LYS A 67 9.21 -13.61 4.84
N SER A 68 9.08 -12.87 3.75
CA SER A 68 9.00 -11.41 3.77
C SER A 68 7.73 -10.91 4.46
N ILE A 69 6.58 -11.58 4.24
CA ILE A 69 5.31 -11.26 4.91
C ILE A 69 5.41 -11.55 6.40
N ASP A 70 5.94 -12.71 6.80
CA ASP A 70 6.08 -13.07 8.21
C ASP A 70 6.99 -12.09 8.96
N GLN A 71 8.07 -11.63 8.31
CA GLN A 71 8.92 -10.57 8.88
C GLN A 71 8.16 -9.24 9.04
N ARG A 72 7.36 -8.82 8.06
CA ARG A 72 6.51 -7.62 8.17
C ARG A 72 5.51 -7.74 9.32
N ILE A 73 4.88 -8.90 9.48
CA ILE A 73 3.95 -9.16 10.59
C ILE A 73 4.68 -9.05 11.93
N LYS A 74 5.88 -9.63 12.03
CA LYS A 74 6.71 -9.52 13.24
C LYS A 74 7.02 -8.05 13.60
N LEU A 75 7.44 -7.26 12.63
CA LEU A 75 7.72 -5.83 12.82
C LEU A 75 6.46 -5.03 13.17
N ALA A 76 5.32 -5.35 12.54
CA ALA A 76 4.05 -4.72 12.86
C ALA A 76 3.61 -5.01 14.31
N ASN A 77 3.86 -6.22 14.82
CA ASN A 77 3.59 -6.55 16.21
C ASN A 77 4.44 -5.71 17.17
N VAL A 78 5.70 -5.40 16.81
CA VAL A 78 6.55 -4.49 17.63
C VAL A 78 5.94 -3.09 17.65
N TYR A 79 5.44 -2.55 16.53
CA TYR A 79 4.70 -1.29 16.51
C TYR A 79 3.48 -1.34 17.41
N HIS A 80 2.64 -2.38 17.31
CA HIS A 80 1.44 -2.54 18.13
C HIS A 80 1.73 -2.63 19.62
N GLN A 81 2.87 -3.22 20.00
CA GLN A 81 3.27 -3.37 21.40
C GLN A 81 3.88 -2.10 21.99
N LYS A 82 4.54 -1.28 21.17
CA LYS A 82 5.32 -0.15 21.65
C LYS A 82 4.67 1.21 21.48
N ILE A 83 3.84 1.40 20.45
CA ILE A 83 3.13 2.68 20.28
C ILE A 83 1.94 2.70 21.23
N GLU A 84 1.90 3.72 22.10
CA GLU A 84 0.79 3.95 23.02
C GLU A 84 -0.37 4.63 22.30
N GLU A 85 -1.51 3.92 22.19
CA GLU A 85 -2.74 4.53 21.69
C GLU A 85 -3.31 5.51 22.73
N ASN A 86 -3.75 6.65 22.24
CA ASN A 86 -4.35 7.70 23.08
C ASN A 86 -5.38 8.53 22.29
N SER A 87 -5.83 9.64 22.84
CA SER A 87 -6.80 10.52 22.17
C SER A 87 -6.30 11.13 20.86
N ASN A 88 -4.99 11.16 20.59
CA ASN A 88 -4.35 11.70 19.40
C ASN A 88 -3.90 10.61 18.40
N THR A 89 -3.53 9.41 18.90
CA THR A 89 -2.91 8.34 18.12
C THR A 89 -3.77 7.08 18.14
N SER A 90 -4.07 6.53 16.96
CA SER A 90 -4.70 5.21 16.83
C SER A 90 -3.98 4.32 15.81
N LEU A 91 -3.93 3.02 16.11
CA LEU A 91 -3.27 2.00 15.32
C LEU A 91 -4.25 1.27 14.38
N PRO A 92 -3.75 0.64 13.30
CA PRO A 92 -4.60 -0.13 12.41
C PRO A 92 -5.18 -1.36 13.12
N LYS A 93 -6.51 -1.52 13.07
CA LYS A 93 -7.20 -2.69 13.61
C LYS A 93 -7.15 -3.84 12.59
N ILE A 94 -6.87 -5.05 13.10
CA ILE A 94 -6.83 -6.27 12.28
C ILE A 94 -8.18 -6.98 12.43
N ASN A 95 -8.80 -7.35 11.31
CA ASN A 95 -9.94 -8.25 11.34
C ASN A 95 -9.45 -9.65 11.73
N LYS A 96 -10.15 -10.30 12.68
CA LYS A 96 -9.81 -11.63 13.20
C LYS A 96 -9.81 -12.73 12.11
N ASP A 97 -10.62 -12.55 11.07
CA ASP A 97 -10.76 -13.52 9.97
C ASP A 97 -9.80 -13.24 8.79
N SER A 98 -8.81 -12.34 8.96
CA SER A 98 -7.87 -11.99 7.91
C SER A 98 -6.42 -12.00 8.38
N LYS A 99 -5.50 -12.37 7.47
CA LYS A 99 -4.06 -12.21 7.66
C LYS A 99 -3.62 -10.91 7.00
N HIS A 100 -3.32 -9.89 7.79
CA HIS A 100 -2.79 -8.62 7.26
C HIS A 100 -1.32 -8.78 6.87
N VAL A 101 -0.96 -8.44 5.63
CA VAL A 101 0.41 -8.63 5.09
C VAL A 101 1.30 -7.40 5.23
N TYR A 102 0.82 -6.34 5.86
CA TYR A 102 1.52 -5.10 6.17
C TYR A 102 2.39 -4.58 5.02
N HIS A 103 1.73 -4.40 3.86
CA HIS A 103 2.36 -3.61 2.79
C HIS A 103 2.76 -2.23 3.31
N LEU A 104 1.87 -1.62 4.06
CA LEU A 104 2.07 -0.38 4.81
C LEU A 104 1.66 -0.60 6.27
N PHE A 105 2.28 0.12 7.19
CA PHE A 105 1.80 0.28 8.56
C PHE A 105 1.34 1.72 8.73
N VAL A 106 0.02 1.92 8.73
CA VAL A 106 -0.61 3.26 8.72
C VAL A 106 -1.24 3.53 10.06
N ILE A 107 -0.74 4.55 10.75
CA ILE A 107 -1.37 5.08 11.95
C ILE A 107 -2.27 6.28 11.61
N ARG A 108 -3.16 6.65 12.52
CA ARG A 108 -3.86 7.94 12.49
C ARG A 108 -3.34 8.79 13.63
N HIS A 109 -3.10 10.08 13.35
CA HIS A 109 -2.69 11.04 14.36
C HIS A 109 -3.36 12.40 14.12
N LYS A 110 -4.02 12.97 15.13
CA LYS A 110 -4.76 14.25 14.98
C LYS A 110 -3.87 15.41 14.54
N GLN A 111 -2.62 15.43 14.97
CA GLN A 111 -1.61 16.42 14.55
C GLN A 111 -0.60 15.80 13.57
N ARG A 112 -1.09 15.05 12.57
CA ARG A 112 -0.29 14.27 11.63
C ARG A 112 0.88 15.04 11.01
N ASP A 113 0.66 16.27 10.57
CA ASP A 113 1.71 17.05 9.89
C ASP A 113 2.82 17.48 10.86
N LYS A 114 2.47 17.81 12.10
CA LYS A 114 3.47 18.10 13.14
C LYS A 114 4.27 16.84 13.50
N LEU A 115 3.59 15.71 13.71
CA LEU A 115 4.25 14.42 13.95
C LEU A 115 5.19 14.04 12.80
N LYS A 116 4.74 14.21 11.55
CA LYS A 116 5.56 13.95 10.36
C LYS A 116 6.85 14.76 10.36
N ASN A 117 6.78 16.05 10.65
CA ASN A 117 7.95 16.93 10.71
C ASN A 117 8.88 16.55 11.87
N TYR A 118 8.33 16.29 13.06
CA TYR A 118 9.11 15.84 14.20
C TYR A 118 9.86 14.53 13.92
N LEU A 119 9.20 13.56 13.29
CA LEU A 119 9.84 12.30 12.88
C LEU A 119 10.96 12.53 11.86
N LEU A 120 10.74 13.42 10.89
CA LEU A 120 11.76 13.76 9.90
C LEU A 120 12.99 14.41 10.54
N GLU A 121 12.81 15.32 11.50
CA GLU A 121 13.90 15.95 12.29
C GLU A 121 14.70 14.91 13.09
N ASN A 122 14.06 13.79 13.46
CA ASN A 122 14.70 12.64 14.10
C ASN A 122 15.23 11.58 13.11
N GLY A 123 15.33 11.89 11.81
CA GLY A 123 15.86 11.00 10.78
C GLY A 123 14.91 9.87 10.38
N ILE A 124 13.61 10.02 10.64
CA ILE A 124 12.56 9.04 10.32
C ILE A 124 11.71 9.58 9.16
N GLU A 125 11.87 8.99 7.98
CA GLU A 125 11.02 9.30 6.82
C GLU A 125 9.67 8.57 6.92
N THR A 126 8.59 9.31 6.63
CA THR A 126 7.22 8.79 6.61
C THR A 126 6.51 9.22 5.33
N SER A 127 5.41 8.54 4.99
CA SER A 127 4.67 8.79 3.75
C SER A 127 3.17 8.91 3.96
N LEU A 128 2.46 9.46 2.98
CA LEU A 128 1.01 9.62 2.99
C LEU A 128 0.36 8.77 1.90
N HIS A 129 -0.44 7.78 2.31
CA HIS A 129 -1.15 6.89 1.38
C HIS A 129 -2.66 6.86 1.69
N TYR A 130 -3.49 7.84 1.22
CA TYR A 130 -3.12 8.97 0.35
C TYR A 130 -3.75 10.26 0.87
N PRO A 131 -3.13 11.45 0.63
CA PRO A 131 -3.57 12.70 1.24
C PRO A 131 -4.90 13.22 0.66
N ILE A 132 -5.24 12.83 -0.58
CA ILE A 132 -6.48 13.22 -1.24
C ILE A 132 -7.31 11.97 -1.51
N PRO A 133 -8.51 11.85 -0.91
CA PRO A 133 -9.45 10.77 -1.19
C PRO A 133 -9.84 10.70 -2.68
N ILE A 134 -10.14 9.50 -3.20
CA ILE A 134 -10.45 9.28 -4.62
C ILE A 134 -11.59 10.18 -5.10
N HIS A 135 -12.66 10.31 -4.31
CA HIS A 135 -13.83 11.14 -4.64
C HIS A 135 -13.53 12.65 -4.71
N LYS A 136 -12.40 13.10 -4.15
CA LYS A 136 -11.91 14.49 -4.24
C LYS A 136 -10.89 14.72 -5.35
N GLN A 137 -10.50 13.69 -6.05
CA GLN A 137 -9.58 13.85 -7.18
C GLN A 137 -10.24 14.62 -8.33
N PRO A 138 -9.55 15.58 -8.96
CA PRO A 138 -10.12 16.37 -10.08
C PRO A 138 -10.73 15.51 -11.19
N ALA A 139 -10.14 14.35 -11.47
CA ALA A 139 -10.61 13.40 -12.49
C ALA A 139 -12.03 12.85 -12.24
N TYR A 140 -12.52 12.92 -11.00
CA TYR A 140 -13.83 12.41 -10.60
C TYR A 140 -14.86 13.52 -10.31
N LYS A 141 -14.43 14.78 -10.34
CA LYS A 141 -15.27 15.94 -9.97
C LYS A 141 -16.58 16.01 -10.76
N SER A 142 -16.57 15.64 -12.04
CA SER A 142 -17.76 15.63 -12.90
C SER A 142 -18.61 14.35 -12.80
N ARG A 143 -18.16 13.34 -12.07
CA ARG A 143 -18.84 12.04 -11.96
C ARG A 143 -19.52 11.82 -10.61
N ILE A 144 -19.30 12.73 -9.65
CA ILE A 144 -19.80 12.62 -8.28
C ILE A 144 -20.53 13.91 -7.95
N ASP A 145 -21.82 13.98 -8.38
CA ASP A 145 -22.63 15.20 -8.28
C ASP A 145 -23.14 15.51 -6.87
N ASN A 146 -23.23 14.53 -5.96
CA ASN A 146 -23.77 14.71 -4.60
C ASN A 146 -22.80 14.15 -3.54
N TYR A 147 -21.65 14.80 -3.42
CA TYR A 147 -20.70 14.41 -2.38
C TYR A 147 -21.17 14.91 -1.00
N GLN A 148 -21.60 14.00 -0.16
CA GLN A 148 -21.75 14.29 1.28
C GLN A 148 -20.38 14.12 1.96
N LYS A 149 -20.04 15.06 2.86
CA LYS A 149 -18.82 14.99 3.67
C LYS A 149 -18.80 13.65 4.42
N MET A 150 -17.82 12.81 4.11
CA MET A 150 -17.68 11.48 4.72
C MET A 150 -16.57 11.46 5.76
N GLU A 151 -16.64 10.51 6.69
CA GLU A 151 -15.61 10.25 7.70
C GLU A 151 -14.22 10.09 7.10
N TYR A 152 -14.13 9.58 5.86
CA TYR A 152 -12.87 9.40 5.11
C TYR A 152 -12.11 10.71 4.85
N ASP A 153 -12.79 11.85 4.83
CA ASP A 153 -12.16 13.16 4.64
C ASP A 153 -11.29 13.54 5.84
N GLN A 154 -11.76 13.23 7.04
CA GLN A 154 -10.98 13.44 8.25
C GLN A 154 -9.86 12.42 8.35
N THR A 155 -10.14 11.16 8.05
CA THR A 155 -9.14 10.10 8.05
C THR A 155 -7.96 10.43 7.12
N ALA A 156 -8.20 10.95 5.91
CA ALA A 156 -7.14 11.33 4.98
C ALA A 156 -6.21 12.45 5.52
N LYS A 157 -6.68 13.26 6.46
CA LYS A 157 -5.87 14.29 7.12
C LYS A 157 -5.01 13.73 8.26
N GLU A 158 -5.37 12.58 8.80
CA GLU A 158 -4.76 12.00 9.99
C GLU A 158 -3.80 10.84 9.69
N ILE A 159 -3.93 10.18 8.53
CA ILE A 159 -3.12 9.00 8.19
C ILE A 159 -1.65 9.34 8.00
N LEU A 160 -0.78 8.46 8.53
CA LEU A 160 0.67 8.53 8.37
C LEU A 160 1.22 7.10 8.25
N SER A 161 1.92 6.82 7.16
CA SER A 161 2.57 5.53 6.93
C SER A 161 3.96 5.54 7.52
N LEU A 162 4.20 4.66 8.49
CA LEU A 162 5.48 4.46 9.15
C LEU A 162 6.40 3.57 8.29
N PRO A 163 7.73 3.58 8.52
CA PRO A 163 8.67 2.68 7.87
C PRO A 163 8.24 1.22 7.99
N MET A 164 8.08 0.50 6.86
CA MET A 164 7.66 -0.90 6.86
C MET A 164 8.22 -1.63 5.63
N TYR A 165 9.29 -2.40 5.83
CA TYR A 165 9.89 -3.27 4.83
C TYR A 165 10.58 -4.48 5.53
N PRO A 166 10.76 -5.63 4.83
CA PRO A 166 11.20 -6.87 5.49
C PRO A 166 12.59 -6.79 6.14
N GLU A 167 13.48 -5.96 5.62
CA GLU A 167 14.86 -5.79 6.09
C GLU A 167 14.98 -4.82 7.28
N LEU A 168 13.88 -4.19 7.68
CA LEU A 168 13.84 -3.32 8.87
C LEU A 168 14.10 -4.15 10.14
N THR A 169 14.84 -3.61 11.08
CA THR A 169 15.11 -4.29 12.36
C THR A 169 14.12 -3.89 13.45
N GLU A 170 13.84 -4.79 14.39
CA GLU A 170 13.00 -4.48 15.55
C GLU A 170 13.51 -3.27 16.35
N LYS A 171 14.83 -3.09 16.44
CA LYS A 171 15.45 -1.93 17.10
C LYS A 171 15.06 -0.63 16.42
N LYS A 172 15.05 -0.59 15.07
CA LYS A 172 14.62 0.60 14.33
C LYS A 172 13.14 0.87 14.46
N VAL A 173 12.30 -0.19 14.45
CA VAL A 173 10.86 -0.08 14.69
C VAL A 173 10.58 0.45 16.11
N ALA A 174 11.28 -0.07 17.11
CA ALA A 174 11.19 0.41 18.49
C ALA A 174 11.55 1.90 18.59
N PHE A 175 12.64 2.33 17.95
CA PHE A 175 13.05 3.72 17.91
C PHE A 175 11.97 4.63 17.30
N VAL A 176 11.33 4.20 16.21
CA VAL A 176 10.20 4.95 15.61
C VAL A 176 9.04 5.07 16.59
N ALA A 177 8.68 3.97 17.26
CA ALA A 177 7.62 3.94 18.27
C ALA A 177 7.91 4.86 19.45
N ASP A 178 9.15 4.82 19.97
CA ASP A 178 9.60 5.67 21.08
C ASP A 178 9.48 7.16 20.69
N LYS A 179 9.87 7.54 19.47
CA LYS A 179 9.74 8.93 18.97
C LYS A 179 8.28 9.38 18.82
N ILE A 180 7.37 8.49 18.46
CA ILE A 180 5.93 8.81 18.44
C ILE A 180 5.41 9.05 19.85
N ASN A 181 5.79 8.22 20.82
CA ASN A 181 5.39 8.37 22.21
C ASN A 181 5.96 9.66 22.83
N GLU A 182 7.25 9.96 22.57
CA GLU A 182 7.88 11.23 23.01
C GLU A 182 7.11 12.45 22.45
N PHE A 183 6.73 12.43 21.16
CA PHE A 183 5.94 13.49 20.57
C PHE A 183 4.59 13.62 21.25
N ASN A 184 3.90 12.51 21.53
CA ASN A 184 2.61 12.52 22.24
C ASN A 184 2.72 13.14 23.64
N LEU A 185 3.79 12.85 24.39
CA LEU A 185 4.03 13.44 25.70
C LEU A 185 4.26 14.95 25.64
N SER A 186 4.88 15.46 24.56
CA SER A 186 5.10 16.89 24.37
C SER A 186 3.83 17.69 24.04
N LEU A 187 2.70 17.01 23.78
CA LEU A 187 1.41 17.64 23.49
C LEU A 187 0.52 17.85 24.74
N ASN A 188 0.91 17.25 25.87
CA ASN A 188 0.25 17.38 27.16
C ASN A 188 0.90 18.52 27.97
#